data_d32e85d1ce038694355e6989739487d1
#
_entry.id   d32e85d1ce038694355e6989739487d1
#
_cell.length_a   1.000
_cell.length_b   1.000
_cell.length_c   1.000
_cell.angle_alpha   90.00
_cell.angle_beta   90.00
_cell.angle_gamma   90.00
#
_symmetry.space_group_name_H-M   'P 1'
#
loop_
_entity.id
_entity.type
_entity.pdbx_description
1 polymer ?
#
loop_
_entity_poly.entity_id
_entity_poly.type
_entity_poly.pdbx_seq_one_letter_code
_entity_poly.pdbx_strand_id
1 'polypeptide(L)'
;MEVKIQKLRSGAVTPRRGSADAAGYDLYACPADGQSVTIAPHTTAMIGTGLALAIPAGYFGGVFARSGLASKQGLRPANCVGVIDSDYRGEVIVGLHN
;
A
#
# COMPACT_ATOMS: atom_id res chain seq x y z
N MET A 1 -16.94 9.24 6.65
CA MET A 1 -15.76 9.92 6.07
C MET A 1 -15.55 9.41 4.65
N GLU A 2 -15.18 10.27 3.75
CA GLU A 2 -14.91 9.90 2.37
C GLU A 2 -13.43 10.15 2.03
N VAL A 3 -12.78 9.18 1.42
CA VAL A 3 -11.44 9.31 0.88
C VAL A 3 -11.54 9.18 -0.63
N LYS A 4 -11.19 10.24 -1.36
CA LYS A 4 -11.19 10.20 -2.82
C LYS A 4 -9.95 9.45 -3.30
N ILE A 5 -10.14 8.64 -4.33
CA ILE A 5 -9.07 7.80 -4.89
C ILE A 5 -8.98 8.06 -6.38
N GLN A 6 -7.76 8.26 -6.86
CA GLN A 6 -7.47 8.34 -8.29
C GLN A 6 -6.63 7.15 -8.71
N LYS A 7 -7.07 6.41 -9.72
CA LYS A 7 -6.28 5.37 -10.35
C LYS A 7 -5.32 6.02 -11.35
N LEU A 8 -4.05 5.77 -11.19
CA LEU A 8 -3.01 6.40 -12.01
C LEU A 8 -2.66 5.59 -13.26
N ARG A 9 -3.09 4.33 -13.32
CA ARG A 9 -2.90 3.48 -14.48
C ARG A 9 -3.92 2.35 -14.47
N SER A 10 -4.09 1.69 -15.63
CA SER A 10 -4.94 0.50 -15.72
C SER A 10 -4.33 -0.60 -14.86
N GLY A 11 -5.12 -1.43 -14.27
CA GLY A 11 -4.64 -2.45 -13.35
C GLY A 11 -4.59 -2.02 -11.89
N ALA A 12 -4.65 -0.73 -11.60
CA ALA A 12 -4.76 -0.26 -10.22
C ALA A 12 -6.09 -0.75 -9.61
N VAL A 13 -6.01 -1.23 -8.39
CA VAL A 13 -7.16 -1.83 -7.69
C VAL A 13 -7.56 -0.94 -6.53
N THR A 14 -8.83 -0.57 -6.46
CA THR A 14 -9.36 0.15 -5.30
C THR A 14 -9.18 -0.69 -4.05
N PRO A 15 -8.69 -0.11 -2.96
CA PRO A 15 -8.50 -0.86 -1.71
C PRO A 15 -9.81 -1.50 -1.25
N ARG A 16 -9.73 -2.71 -0.75
CA ARG A 16 -10.89 -3.49 -0.31
C ARG A 16 -10.67 -4.03 1.09
N ARG A 17 -11.76 -4.14 1.83
CA ARG A 17 -11.75 -4.81 3.13
C ARG A 17 -11.84 -6.31 2.91
N GLY A 18 -11.01 -7.07 3.61
CA GLY A 18 -11.02 -8.52 3.52
C GLY A 18 -12.27 -9.16 4.11
N SER A 19 -12.91 -8.48 5.06
CA SER A 19 -14.17 -8.90 5.68
C SER A 19 -14.93 -7.66 6.15
N ALA A 20 -16.19 -7.84 6.53
CA ALA A 20 -17.03 -6.75 7.03
C ALA A 20 -16.44 -6.08 8.27
N ASP A 21 -15.74 -6.84 9.11
CA ASP A 21 -15.17 -6.34 10.36
C ASP A 21 -13.66 -6.11 10.26
N ALA A 22 -13.08 -6.12 9.07
CA ALA A 22 -11.66 -5.86 8.90
C ALA A 22 -11.31 -4.46 9.40
N ALA A 23 -10.19 -4.34 10.11
CA ALA A 23 -9.74 -3.08 10.68
C ALA A 23 -9.29 -2.09 9.61
N GLY A 24 -8.77 -2.59 8.49
CA GLY A 24 -8.27 -1.76 7.41
C GLY A 24 -8.64 -2.30 6.03
N TYR A 25 -8.11 -1.62 5.03
CA TYR A 25 -8.30 -1.95 3.63
C TYR A 25 -7.01 -2.51 3.05
N ASP A 26 -7.11 -3.55 2.24
CA ASP A 26 -5.97 -4.11 1.54
C ASP A 26 -5.57 -3.24 0.37
N LEU A 27 -4.28 -2.91 0.29
CA LEU A 27 -3.67 -2.31 -0.88
C LEU A 27 -3.09 -3.42 -1.78
N TYR A 28 -3.10 -3.18 -3.07
CA TYR A 28 -2.65 -4.16 -4.05
C TYR A 28 -1.47 -3.60 -4.84
N ALA A 29 -0.46 -4.42 -5.04
CA ALA A 29 0.65 -4.08 -5.90
C ALA A 29 0.18 -3.86 -7.34
N CYS A 30 0.67 -2.81 -7.96
CA CYS A 30 0.41 -2.50 -9.35
C CYS A 30 1.69 -1.95 -9.99
N PRO A 31 2.66 -2.81 -10.32
CA PRO A 31 3.90 -2.37 -10.98
C PRO A 31 3.59 -1.66 -12.29
N ALA A 32 4.35 -0.60 -12.59
CA ALA A 32 4.06 0.26 -13.74
C ALA A 32 4.13 -0.48 -15.08
N ASP A 33 4.98 -1.49 -15.19
CA ASP A 33 5.16 -2.30 -16.40
C ASP A 33 4.25 -3.54 -16.45
N GLY A 34 3.41 -3.74 -15.42
CA GLY A 34 2.54 -4.90 -15.31
C GLY A 34 3.24 -6.21 -15.02
N GLN A 35 4.55 -6.17 -14.78
CA GLN A 35 5.36 -7.37 -14.51
C GLN A 35 5.38 -7.67 -13.01
N SER A 36 5.59 -8.93 -12.66
CA SER A 36 5.84 -9.30 -11.27
C SER A 36 7.21 -8.77 -10.82
N VAL A 37 7.33 -8.51 -9.52
CA VAL A 37 8.56 -8.02 -8.90
C VAL A 37 9.09 -9.07 -7.97
N THR A 38 10.38 -9.42 -8.11
CA THR A 38 11.07 -10.31 -7.18
C THR A 38 11.86 -9.48 -6.19
N ILE A 39 11.66 -9.72 -4.91
CA ILE A 39 12.40 -9.05 -3.84
C ILE A 39 13.41 -10.04 -3.28
N ALA A 40 14.69 -9.79 -3.53
CA ALA A 40 15.76 -10.65 -3.04
C ALA A 40 15.80 -10.63 -1.49
N PRO A 41 16.30 -11.71 -0.86
CA PRO A 41 16.43 -11.74 0.60
C PRO A 41 17.24 -10.55 1.13
N HIS A 42 16.79 -10.00 2.25
CA HIS A 42 17.42 -8.87 2.94
C HIS A 42 17.50 -7.58 2.09
N THR A 43 16.60 -7.43 1.12
CA THR A 43 16.50 -6.22 0.32
C THR A 43 15.12 -5.61 0.38
N THR A 44 15.03 -4.35 -0.02
CA THR A 44 13.77 -3.60 -0.09
C THR A 44 13.49 -3.25 -1.54
N ALA A 45 12.25 -3.44 -1.97
CA ALA A 45 11.77 -2.98 -3.28
C ALA A 45 10.64 -1.98 -3.08
N MET A 46 10.62 -0.94 -3.91
CA MET A 46 9.55 0.07 -3.89
C MET A 46 8.43 -0.41 -4.79
N ILE A 47 7.28 -0.68 -4.20
CA ILE A 47 6.14 -1.28 -4.91
C ILE A 47 5.03 -0.23 -5.03
N GLY A 48 4.73 0.15 -6.27
CA GLY A 48 3.63 1.07 -6.55
C GLY A 48 2.28 0.40 -6.45
N THR A 49 1.29 1.17 -6.02
CA THR A 49 -0.12 0.73 -5.98
C THR A 49 -0.92 1.23 -7.16
N GLY A 50 -0.39 2.20 -7.92
CA GLY A 50 -1.13 2.86 -8.98
C GLY A 50 -2.22 3.80 -8.47
N LEU A 51 -2.22 4.14 -7.18
CA LEU A 51 -3.27 4.95 -6.56
C LEU A 51 -2.70 6.24 -5.98
N ALA A 52 -3.45 7.31 -6.14
CA ALA A 52 -3.28 8.54 -5.38
C ALA A 52 -4.52 8.75 -4.51
N LEU A 53 -4.32 9.19 -3.28
CA LEU A 53 -5.39 9.36 -2.30
C LEU A 53 -5.51 10.81 -1.89
N ALA A 54 -6.75 11.24 -1.59
CA ALA A 54 -7.00 12.51 -0.95
C ALA A 54 -7.54 12.26 0.45
N ILE A 55 -6.63 12.13 1.39
CA ILE A 55 -6.97 11.91 2.80
C ILE A 55 -7.41 13.23 3.40
N PRO A 56 -8.57 13.28 4.09
CA PRO A 56 -9.06 14.53 4.68
C PRO A 56 -8.10 15.08 5.74
N ALA A 57 -8.06 16.41 5.86
CA ALA A 57 -7.30 17.08 6.91
C ALA A 57 -7.73 16.58 8.30
N GLY A 58 -6.77 16.43 9.19
CA GLY A 58 -6.99 15.85 10.51
C GLY A 58 -6.83 14.34 10.58
N TYR A 59 -6.58 13.70 9.43
CA TYR A 59 -6.33 12.26 9.33
C TYR A 59 -5.00 12.00 8.64
N PHE A 60 -4.49 10.80 8.80
CA PHE A 60 -3.34 10.33 8.02
C PHE A 60 -3.62 8.91 7.53
N GLY A 61 -2.92 8.47 6.50
CA GLY A 61 -2.96 7.09 6.06
C GLY A 61 -1.88 6.29 6.76
N GLY A 62 -2.25 5.18 7.39
CA GLY A 62 -1.30 4.25 7.97
C GLY A 62 -1.21 2.99 7.13
N VAL A 63 -0.01 2.66 6.63
CA VAL A 63 0.22 1.44 5.86
C VAL A 63 0.92 0.43 6.75
N PHE A 64 0.24 -0.66 7.05
CA PHE A 64 0.69 -1.69 7.97
C PHE A 64 0.99 -2.98 7.24
N ALA A 65 1.79 -3.83 7.87
CA ALA A 65 2.03 -5.17 7.37
C ALA A 65 0.76 -6.01 7.45
N ARG A 66 0.63 -6.96 6.52
CA ARG A 66 -0.36 -8.02 6.66
C ARG A 66 0.22 -9.11 7.53
N SER A 67 -0.54 -9.55 8.54
CA SER A 67 -0.04 -10.45 9.58
C SER A 67 0.51 -11.76 9.02
N GLY A 68 -0.20 -12.39 8.07
CA GLY A 68 0.25 -13.65 7.48
C GLY A 68 1.56 -13.50 6.70
N LEU A 69 1.68 -12.44 5.89
CA LEU A 69 2.89 -12.19 5.12
C LEU A 69 4.06 -11.82 6.01
N ALA A 70 3.83 -11.00 7.01
CA ALA A 70 4.90 -10.56 7.92
C ALA A 70 5.33 -11.69 8.86
N SER A 71 4.37 -12.35 9.51
CA SER A 71 4.69 -13.33 10.56
C SER A 71 5.19 -14.66 10.00
N LYS A 72 4.73 -15.07 8.81
CA LYS A 72 5.11 -16.36 8.23
C LYS A 72 6.21 -16.25 7.18
N GLN A 73 6.27 -15.13 6.47
CA GLN A 73 7.18 -14.97 5.32
C GLN A 73 8.16 -13.82 5.51
N GLY A 74 8.01 -13.02 6.55
CA GLY A 74 8.91 -11.89 6.81
C GLY A 74 8.73 -10.71 5.87
N LEU A 75 7.72 -10.72 5.01
CA LEU A 75 7.47 -9.63 4.06
C LEU A 75 6.67 -8.52 4.74
N ARG A 76 7.24 -7.32 4.79
CA ARG A 76 6.66 -6.22 5.54
C ARG A 76 7.08 -4.86 4.97
N PRO A 77 6.36 -3.77 5.28
CA PRO A 77 6.86 -2.43 4.98
C PRO A 77 8.21 -2.19 5.64
N ALA A 78 9.17 -1.67 4.88
CA ALA A 78 10.53 -1.43 5.35
C ALA A 78 10.59 -0.40 6.47
N ASN A 79 9.65 0.55 6.49
CA ASN A 79 9.53 1.57 7.52
C ASN A 79 8.64 1.16 8.69
N CYS A 80 8.30 -0.11 8.80
CA CYS A 80 7.40 -0.69 9.81
C CYS A 80 5.96 -0.21 9.67
N VAL A 81 5.72 1.07 9.71
CA VAL A 81 4.44 1.71 9.38
C VAL A 81 4.71 2.84 8.41
N GLY A 82 4.11 2.76 7.23
CA GLY A 82 4.14 3.88 6.28
C GLY A 82 3.14 4.95 6.70
N VAL A 83 3.55 6.20 6.67
CA VAL A 83 2.68 7.32 7.03
C VAL A 83 2.43 8.16 5.78
N ILE A 84 1.15 8.33 5.45
CA ILE A 84 0.71 9.15 4.31
C ILE A 84 0.07 10.41 4.89
N ASP A 85 0.71 11.55 4.64
CA ASP A 85 0.19 12.84 5.09
C ASP A 85 -1.10 13.21 4.35
N SER A 86 -1.96 13.98 5.00
CA SER A 86 -3.24 14.38 4.41
C SER A 86 -3.06 15.23 3.16
N ASP A 87 -1.95 15.96 3.03
CA ASP A 87 -1.65 16.78 1.86
C ASP A 87 -0.87 16.05 0.76
N TYR A 88 -0.53 14.78 0.96
CA TYR A 88 0.18 14.00 -0.06
C TYR A 88 -0.78 13.63 -1.20
N ARG A 89 -0.41 13.96 -2.43
CA ARG A 89 -1.22 13.67 -3.63
C ARG A 89 -0.50 12.79 -4.65
N GLY A 90 0.71 12.34 -4.33
CA GLY A 90 1.45 11.44 -5.20
C GLY A 90 0.96 10.01 -5.11
N GLU A 91 1.60 9.15 -5.87
CA GLU A 91 1.30 7.72 -5.83
C GLU A 91 1.65 7.12 -4.46
N VAL A 92 0.78 6.26 -3.95
CA VAL A 92 1.09 5.46 -2.77
C VAL A 92 2.03 4.34 -3.19
N ILE A 93 3.28 4.44 -2.74
CA ILE A 93 4.33 3.46 -3.02
C ILE A 93 4.77 2.89 -1.69
N VAL A 94 4.81 1.56 -1.60
CA VAL A 94 5.18 0.86 -0.37
C VAL A 94 6.55 0.21 -0.58
N GLY A 95 7.51 0.57 0.27
CA GLY A 95 8.78 -0.14 0.32
C GLY A 95 8.56 -1.45 1.06
N LEU A 96 8.65 -2.58 0.35
CA LEU A 96 8.52 -3.91 0.94
C LEU A 96 9.88 -4.53 1.14
N HIS A 97 10.13 -5.00 2.34
CA HIS A 97 11.37 -5.68 2.73
C HIS A 97 11.13 -7.18 2.87
N ASN A 98 12.05 -7.94 2.31
CA ASN A 98 12.03 -9.40 2.40
C ASN A 98 12.98 -9.90 3.48
#